data_16af2a76b6215022f3d5f6d2f7af33ba
#
_entry.id   16af2a76b6215022f3d5f6d2f7af33ba
#
_cell.length_a   1.000
_cell.length_b   1.000
_cell.length_c   1.000
_cell.angle_alpha   90.00
_cell.angle_beta   90.00
_cell.angle_gamma   90.00
#
_symmetry.space_group_name_H-M   'P 1'
#
loop_
_entity.id
_entity.type
_entity.pdbx_description
1 polymer ?
#
loop_
_entity_poly.entity_id
_entity_poly.type
_entity_poly.pdbx_seq_one_letter_code
_entity_poly.pdbx_strand_id
1 'polypeptide(L)'
;MAKENITIQDIAARAGVSTGTVDRVLHNRPNVSKAALEKVNKALEEMDYRPNMYASALAYNKEYTFYCVLPKHEQEAYWDEIDEGAMACTEFRRDFGIKLKFIYYERFNPPAFTKMVRELFTAKIDGVISVPATLEQTARFTEN
;
A
#
# COMPACT_ATOMS: atom_id res chain seq x y z
N MET A 1 6.13 27.83 -9.89
CA MET A 1 5.10 28.23 -8.90
C MET A 1 5.02 27.12 -7.87
N ALA A 2 5.33 27.40 -6.61
CA ALA A 2 5.18 26.44 -5.53
C ALA A 2 3.66 26.12 -5.40
N LYS A 3 3.28 24.86 -5.51
CA LYS A 3 1.91 24.41 -5.23
C LYS A 3 1.67 24.69 -3.75
N GLU A 4 0.74 25.58 -3.41
CA GLU A 4 0.33 25.80 -2.04
C GLU A 4 -0.13 24.47 -1.44
N ASN A 5 0.42 24.14 -0.28
CA ASN A 5 0.08 22.90 0.42
C ASN A 5 -1.31 23.06 1.04
N ILE A 6 -2.33 22.57 0.35
CA ILE A 6 -3.72 22.59 0.83
C ILE A 6 -3.80 21.76 2.13
N THR A 7 -4.30 22.39 3.19
CA THR A 7 -4.44 21.77 4.50
C THR A 7 -5.86 21.27 4.76
N ILE A 8 -6.04 20.42 5.78
CA ILE A 8 -7.37 19.99 6.24
C ILE A 8 -8.24 21.19 6.65
N GLN A 9 -7.62 22.28 7.15
CA GLN A 9 -8.32 23.49 7.53
C GLN A 9 -8.90 24.21 6.31
N ASP A 10 -8.16 24.27 5.22
CA ASP A 10 -8.60 24.90 3.96
C ASP A 10 -9.78 24.12 3.36
N ILE A 11 -9.71 22.77 3.39
CA ILE A 11 -10.80 21.91 2.93
C ILE A 11 -12.04 22.10 3.81
N ALA A 12 -11.89 22.17 5.12
CA ALA A 12 -12.99 22.37 6.07
C ALA A 12 -13.68 23.71 5.83
N ALA A 13 -12.90 24.79 5.66
CA ALA A 13 -13.40 26.11 5.33
C ALA A 13 -14.15 26.11 3.99
N ARG A 14 -13.60 25.47 2.95
CA ARG A 14 -14.21 25.39 1.61
C ARG A 14 -15.50 24.57 1.62
N ALA A 15 -15.55 23.45 2.34
CA ALA A 15 -16.72 22.58 2.46
C ALA A 15 -17.77 23.10 3.45
N GLY A 16 -17.44 24.07 4.30
CA GLY A 16 -18.33 24.55 5.36
C GLY A 16 -18.63 23.50 6.43
N VAL A 17 -17.62 22.72 6.81
CA VAL A 17 -17.71 21.67 7.83
C VAL A 17 -16.56 21.78 8.83
N SER A 18 -16.58 20.99 9.91
CA SER A 18 -15.46 20.95 10.85
C SER A 18 -14.28 20.16 10.29
N THR A 19 -13.06 20.46 10.75
CA THR A 19 -11.84 19.70 10.42
C THR A 19 -11.96 18.22 10.79
N GLY A 20 -12.64 17.89 11.89
CA GLY A 20 -12.93 16.54 12.28
C GLY A 20 -13.87 15.80 11.33
N THR A 21 -14.76 16.51 10.63
CA THR A 21 -15.60 15.93 9.58
C THR A 21 -14.76 15.62 8.34
N VAL A 22 -13.88 16.54 7.93
CA VAL A 22 -12.94 16.31 6.83
C VAL A 22 -12.04 15.12 7.12
N ASP A 23 -11.46 15.02 8.31
CA ASP A 23 -10.63 13.87 8.72
C ASP A 23 -11.38 12.55 8.61
N ARG A 24 -12.65 12.51 9.06
CA ARG A 24 -13.48 11.30 8.92
C ARG A 24 -13.73 10.90 7.46
N VAL A 25 -13.99 11.88 6.61
CA VAL A 25 -14.20 11.63 5.17
C VAL A 25 -12.92 11.11 4.51
N LEU A 26 -11.79 11.77 4.72
CA LEU A 26 -10.51 11.38 4.14
C LEU A 26 -10.07 9.96 4.55
N HIS A 27 -10.48 9.52 5.73
CA HIS A 27 -10.10 8.21 6.27
C HIS A 27 -11.25 7.18 6.28
N ASN A 28 -12.33 7.44 5.54
CA ASN A 28 -13.52 6.57 5.47
C ASN A 28 -14.05 6.12 6.85
N ARG A 29 -13.99 7.02 7.85
CA ARG A 29 -14.49 6.70 9.20
C ARG A 29 -16.00 6.85 9.28
N PRO A 30 -16.69 6.07 10.13
CA PRO A 30 -18.13 6.13 10.28
C PRO A 30 -18.59 7.47 10.89
N ASN A 31 -19.92 7.68 10.88
CA ASN A 31 -20.60 8.85 11.45
C ASN A 31 -20.36 10.15 10.67
N VAL A 32 -20.40 10.10 9.34
CA VAL A 32 -20.46 11.25 8.45
C VAL A 32 -21.82 11.24 7.75
N SER A 33 -22.55 12.34 7.79
CA SER A 33 -23.82 12.46 7.04
C SER A 33 -23.57 12.50 5.53
N LYS A 34 -24.51 12.03 4.73
CA LYS A 34 -24.41 12.07 3.26
C LYS A 34 -24.16 13.49 2.75
N ALA A 35 -24.85 14.47 3.30
CA ALA A 35 -24.69 15.88 2.92
C ALA A 35 -23.29 16.43 3.24
N ALA A 36 -22.68 16.01 4.36
CA ALA A 36 -21.32 16.40 4.69
C ALA A 36 -20.29 15.71 3.79
N LEU A 37 -20.51 14.42 3.48
CA LEU A 37 -19.65 13.67 2.56
C LEU A 37 -19.64 14.33 1.16
N GLU A 38 -20.79 14.68 0.62
CA GLU A 38 -20.91 15.35 -0.68
C GLU A 38 -20.19 16.72 -0.70
N LYS A 39 -20.37 17.52 0.36
CA LYS A 39 -19.70 18.83 0.47
C LYS A 39 -18.17 18.70 0.52
N VAL A 40 -17.66 17.74 1.28
CA VAL A 40 -16.21 17.51 1.38
C VAL A 40 -15.67 16.98 0.06
N ASN A 41 -16.31 16.01 -0.58
CA ASN A 41 -15.85 15.46 -1.87
C ASN A 41 -15.82 16.56 -2.94
N LYS A 42 -16.84 17.40 -3.01
CA LYS A 42 -16.85 18.54 -3.92
C LYS A 42 -15.70 19.52 -3.66
N ALA A 43 -15.42 19.82 -2.40
CA ALA A 43 -14.30 20.70 -2.03
C ALA A 43 -12.95 20.08 -2.43
N LEU A 44 -12.76 18.75 -2.23
CA LEU A 44 -11.56 18.05 -2.62
C LEU A 44 -11.32 18.09 -4.14
N GLU A 45 -12.38 17.91 -4.94
CA GLU A 45 -12.32 18.01 -6.40
C GLU A 45 -11.98 19.43 -6.86
N GLU A 46 -12.70 20.45 -6.34
CA GLU A 46 -12.48 21.86 -6.69
C GLU A 46 -11.08 22.36 -6.36
N MET A 47 -10.48 21.82 -5.30
CA MET A 47 -9.14 22.20 -4.83
C MET A 47 -8.03 21.34 -5.43
N ASP A 48 -8.31 20.36 -6.30
CA ASP A 48 -7.35 19.33 -6.78
C ASP A 48 -6.51 18.77 -5.62
N TYR A 49 -7.19 18.51 -4.48
CA TYR A 49 -6.51 18.03 -3.30
C TYR A 49 -5.98 16.61 -3.50
N ARG A 50 -4.69 16.44 -3.25
CA ARG A 50 -4.04 15.12 -3.19
C ARG A 50 -3.51 14.89 -1.79
N PRO A 51 -3.93 13.79 -1.14
CA PRO A 51 -3.41 13.46 0.18
C PRO A 51 -1.88 13.47 0.18
N ASN A 52 -1.30 14.21 1.10
CA ASN A 52 0.15 14.16 1.30
C ASN A 52 0.49 12.86 2.04
N MET A 53 0.98 11.87 1.30
CA MET A 53 1.33 10.57 1.85
C MET A 53 2.41 10.66 2.95
N TYR A 54 3.31 11.64 2.86
CA TYR A 54 4.33 11.87 3.89
C TYR A 54 3.70 12.33 5.20
N ALA A 55 2.78 13.29 5.14
CA ALA A 55 2.09 13.78 6.33
C ALA A 55 1.21 12.68 6.97
N SER A 56 0.56 11.85 6.14
CA SER A 56 -0.24 10.73 6.62
C SER A 56 0.63 9.64 7.27
N ALA A 57 1.76 9.26 6.69
CA ALA A 57 2.67 8.29 7.24
C ALA A 57 3.24 8.72 8.59
N LEU A 58 3.65 9.99 8.71
CA LEU A 58 4.12 10.59 9.96
C LEU A 58 3.04 10.63 11.06
N ALA A 59 1.79 10.94 10.69
CA ALA A 59 0.70 11.05 11.66
C ALA A 59 0.26 9.71 12.24
N TYR A 60 0.38 8.61 11.47
CA TYR A 60 -0.13 7.31 11.89
C TYR A 60 0.92 6.38 12.48
N ASN A 61 2.21 6.65 12.33
CA ASN A 61 3.33 5.81 12.78
C ASN A 61 3.09 4.30 12.54
N LYS A 62 2.38 3.98 11.43
CA LYS A 62 1.97 2.62 11.08
C LYS A 62 3.03 1.98 10.20
N GLU A 63 3.52 0.84 10.63
CA GLU A 63 4.41 0.02 9.81
C GLU A 63 3.59 -0.97 8.97
N TYR A 64 3.96 -1.07 7.70
CA TYR A 64 3.40 -2.03 6.75
C TYR A 64 4.48 -3.03 6.36
N THR A 65 4.15 -4.30 6.40
CA THR A 65 5.06 -5.38 5.99
C THR A 65 4.52 -6.05 4.74
N PHE A 66 5.27 -5.93 3.66
CA PHE A 66 5.01 -6.62 2.40
C PHE A 66 6.05 -7.72 2.20
N TYR A 67 5.63 -8.81 1.58
CA TYR A 67 6.52 -9.86 1.13
C TYR A 67 6.63 -9.88 -0.39
N CYS A 68 7.86 -9.87 -0.89
CA CYS A 68 8.18 -10.08 -2.30
C CYS A 68 8.60 -11.54 -2.46
N VAL A 69 7.77 -12.31 -3.17
CA VAL A 69 7.95 -13.75 -3.36
C VAL A 69 8.40 -14.01 -4.78
N LEU A 70 9.67 -14.33 -4.94
CA LEU A 70 10.35 -14.50 -6.23
C LEU A 70 10.87 -15.93 -6.39
N PRO A 71 11.05 -16.41 -7.62
CA PRO A 71 11.75 -17.67 -7.84
C PRO A 71 13.21 -17.53 -7.46
N LYS A 72 13.82 -18.60 -6.92
CA LYS A 72 15.27 -18.68 -6.79
C LYS A 72 15.91 -18.56 -8.16
N HIS A 73 16.92 -17.72 -8.26
CA HIS A 73 17.65 -17.46 -9.47
C HIS A 73 19.15 -17.31 -9.14
N GLU A 74 19.98 -17.76 -10.02
CA GLU A 74 21.42 -17.59 -9.94
C GLU A 74 21.89 -17.03 -11.27
N GLN A 75 22.46 -15.81 -11.26
CA GLN A 75 23.01 -15.13 -12.44
C GLN A 75 22.03 -14.99 -13.63
N GLU A 76 20.75 -14.79 -13.33
CA GLU A 76 19.72 -14.49 -14.31
C GLU A 76 19.45 -12.97 -14.29
N ALA A 77 20.03 -12.21 -15.21
CA ALA A 77 19.97 -10.74 -15.25
C ALA A 77 18.54 -10.16 -15.06
N TYR A 78 17.52 -10.83 -15.58
CA TYR A 78 16.13 -10.40 -15.44
C TYR A 78 15.67 -10.36 -13.96
N TRP A 79 16.02 -11.38 -13.18
CA TRP A 79 15.63 -11.47 -11.77
C TRP A 79 16.51 -10.61 -10.88
N ASP A 80 17.79 -10.47 -11.24
CA ASP A 80 18.72 -9.60 -10.55
C ASP A 80 18.26 -8.14 -10.64
N GLU A 81 17.80 -7.68 -11.82
CA GLU A 81 17.23 -6.34 -12.00
C GLU A 81 15.93 -6.12 -11.17
N ILE A 82 15.09 -7.15 -11.05
CA ILE A 82 13.87 -7.08 -10.22
C ILE A 82 14.24 -6.95 -8.74
N ASP A 83 15.19 -7.74 -8.26
CA ASP A 83 15.66 -7.70 -6.87
C ASP A 83 16.28 -6.33 -6.55
N GLU A 84 17.16 -5.84 -7.39
CA GLU A 84 17.79 -4.52 -7.21
C GLU A 84 16.75 -3.40 -7.22
N GLY A 85 15.81 -3.42 -8.15
CA GLY A 85 14.73 -2.44 -8.22
C GLY A 85 13.81 -2.46 -6.98
N ALA A 86 13.48 -3.65 -6.50
CA ALA A 86 12.66 -3.81 -5.30
C ALA A 86 13.40 -3.36 -4.03
N MET A 87 14.70 -3.67 -3.92
CA MET A 87 15.55 -3.21 -2.81
C MET A 87 15.69 -1.69 -2.81
N ALA A 88 15.96 -1.08 -3.96
CA ALA A 88 16.05 0.38 -4.09
C ALA A 88 14.72 1.06 -3.73
N CYS A 89 13.60 0.50 -4.16
CA CYS A 89 12.28 1.01 -3.79
C CYS A 89 12.05 0.96 -2.27
N THR A 90 12.51 -0.08 -1.60
CA THR A 90 12.37 -0.25 -0.15
C THR A 90 13.16 0.81 0.61
N GLU A 91 14.39 1.07 0.20
CA GLU A 91 15.24 2.09 0.82
C GLU A 91 14.59 3.48 0.71
N PHE A 92 14.10 3.83 -0.49
CA PHE A 92 13.40 5.09 -0.73
C PHE A 92 12.09 5.22 0.06
N ARG A 93 11.40 4.11 0.37
CA ARG A 93 10.09 4.09 1.06
C ARG A 93 10.17 3.81 2.56
N ARG A 94 11.36 3.67 3.11
CA ARG A 94 11.58 3.39 4.53
C ARG A 94 10.93 4.43 5.44
N ASP A 95 10.98 5.69 5.05
CA ASP A 95 10.39 6.80 5.81
C ASP A 95 8.86 6.76 5.87
N PHE A 96 8.21 5.93 5.04
CA PHE A 96 6.76 5.71 5.06
C PHE A 96 6.33 4.53 5.95
N GLY A 97 7.26 3.94 6.70
CA GLY A 97 6.99 2.75 7.50
C GLY A 97 6.75 1.50 6.66
N ILE A 98 7.20 1.47 5.40
CA ILE A 98 7.07 0.30 4.53
C ILE A 98 8.29 -0.59 4.69
N LYS A 99 8.04 -1.86 5.05
CA LYS A 99 9.05 -2.91 5.13
C LYS A 99 8.77 -3.93 4.03
N LEU A 100 9.76 -4.21 3.20
CA LEU A 100 9.71 -5.26 2.20
C LEU A 100 10.63 -6.40 2.65
N LYS A 101 10.10 -7.63 2.63
CA LYS A 101 10.83 -8.84 2.93
C LYS A 101 10.83 -9.74 1.70
N PHE A 102 11.96 -10.35 1.41
CA PHE A 102 12.10 -11.23 0.26
C PHE A 102 12.01 -12.69 0.68
N ILE A 103 11.29 -13.48 -0.11
CA ILE A 103 11.25 -14.93 0.00
C ILE A 103 11.47 -15.51 -1.39
N TYR A 104 12.40 -16.45 -1.48
CA TYR A 104 12.74 -17.11 -2.73
C TYR A 104 12.24 -18.55 -2.69
N TYR A 105 11.46 -18.95 -3.72
CA TYR A 105 10.91 -20.30 -3.82
C TYR A 105 11.58 -21.12 -4.92
N GLU A 106 11.60 -22.44 -4.75
CA GLU A 106 12.10 -23.36 -5.78
C GLU A 106 11.11 -23.42 -6.95
N ARG A 107 11.53 -22.93 -8.12
CA ARG A 107 10.69 -22.77 -9.34
C ARG A 107 9.98 -24.06 -9.76
N PHE A 108 10.60 -25.20 -9.57
CA PHE A 108 10.10 -26.51 -10.02
C PHE A 108 9.63 -27.41 -8.87
N ASN A 109 9.30 -26.83 -7.72
CA ASN A 109 8.84 -27.56 -6.54
C ASN A 109 7.47 -27.02 -6.05
N PRO A 110 6.36 -27.39 -6.71
CA PRO A 110 5.02 -26.95 -6.33
C PRO A 110 4.63 -27.18 -4.87
N PRO A 111 4.96 -28.35 -4.24
CA PRO A 111 4.68 -28.55 -2.83
C PRO A 111 5.39 -27.57 -1.91
N ALA A 112 6.64 -27.22 -2.19
CA ALA A 112 7.41 -26.27 -1.41
C ALA A 112 6.81 -24.85 -1.54
N PHE A 113 6.38 -24.45 -2.72
CA PHE A 113 5.65 -23.19 -2.93
C PHE A 113 4.35 -23.14 -2.12
N THR A 114 3.53 -24.19 -2.17
CA THR A 114 2.27 -24.26 -1.42
C THR A 114 2.50 -24.18 0.09
N LYS A 115 3.53 -24.84 0.61
CA LYS A 115 3.90 -24.78 2.02
C LYS A 115 4.30 -23.37 2.42
N MET A 116 5.17 -22.73 1.67
CA MET A 116 5.64 -21.37 1.89
C MET A 116 4.48 -20.38 1.90
N VAL A 117 3.53 -20.48 0.96
CA VAL A 117 2.34 -19.65 0.89
C VAL A 117 1.49 -19.77 2.16
N ARG A 118 1.23 -21.01 2.63
CA ARG A 118 0.49 -21.23 3.87
C ARG A 118 1.17 -20.59 5.08
N GLU A 119 2.47 -20.68 5.17
CA GLU A 119 3.26 -20.06 6.24
C GLU A 119 3.14 -18.53 6.20
N LEU A 120 3.15 -17.93 5.00
CA LEU A 120 2.94 -16.49 4.82
C LEU A 120 1.59 -16.02 5.35
N PHE A 121 0.52 -16.75 5.08
CA PHE A 121 -0.82 -16.38 5.55
C PHE A 121 -1.01 -16.52 7.07
N THR A 122 -0.14 -17.25 7.75
CA THR A 122 -0.14 -17.30 9.22
C THR A 122 0.60 -16.11 9.84
N ALA A 123 1.42 -15.41 9.06
CA ALA A 123 2.13 -14.22 9.51
C ALA A 123 1.24 -12.97 9.42
N LYS A 124 1.49 -12.00 10.30
CA LYS A 124 0.85 -10.69 10.19
C LYS A 124 1.52 -9.93 9.04
N ILE A 125 0.87 -9.91 7.88
CA ILE A 125 1.34 -9.24 6.66
C ILE A 125 0.28 -8.29 6.15
N ASP A 126 0.70 -7.21 5.49
CA ASP A 126 -0.20 -6.23 4.88
C ASP A 126 -0.37 -6.48 3.38
N GLY A 127 0.53 -7.23 2.75
CA GLY A 127 0.41 -7.64 1.36
C GLY A 127 1.55 -8.51 0.86
N VAL A 128 1.32 -9.13 -0.30
CA VAL A 128 2.28 -9.98 -1.01
C VAL A 128 2.39 -9.53 -2.45
N ILE A 129 3.62 -9.41 -2.92
CA ILE A 129 3.96 -9.24 -4.33
C ILE A 129 4.57 -10.56 -4.78
N SER A 130 3.95 -11.24 -5.73
CA SER A 130 4.43 -12.54 -6.17
C SER A 130 4.40 -12.69 -7.68
N VAL A 131 5.37 -13.41 -8.20
CA VAL A 131 5.32 -13.91 -9.56
C VAL A 131 4.62 -15.27 -9.54
N PRO A 132 3.64 -15.51 -10.41
CA PRO A 132 2.93 -16.79 -10.45
C PRO A 132 3.88 -17.94 -10.79
N ALA A 133 3.94 -18.95 -9.91
CA ALA A 133 4.70 -20.17 -10.17
C ALA A 133 3.98 -21.06 -11.20
N THR A 134 2.66 -21.23 -11.01
CA THR A 134 1.73 -21.83 -11.98
C THR A 134 0.37 -21.15 -11.88
N LEU A 135 -0.41 -21.17 -12.97
CA LEU A 135 -1.76 -20.60 -13.00
C LEU A 135 -2.68 -21.19 -11.93
N GLU A 136 -2.64 -22.51 -11.74
CA GLU A 136 -3.49 -23.20 -10.78
C GLU A 136 -3.14 -22.84 -9.33
N GLN A 137 -1.86 -22.72 -9.01
CA GLN A 137 -1.42 -22.36 -7.66
C GLN A 137 -1.70 -20.89 -7.34
N THR A 138 -1.61 -20.04 -8.36
CA THR A 138 -1.91 -18.60 -8.20
C THR A 138 -3.40 -18.37 -8.00
N ALA A 139 -4.27 -19.07 -8.72
CA ALA A 139 -5.72 -18.98 -8.53
C ALA A 139 -6.12 -19.32 -7.09
N ARG A 140 -5.62 -20.42 -6.55
CA ARG A 140 -5.86 -20.82 -5.14
C ARG A 140 -5.33 -19.81 -4.11
N PHE A 141 -4.32 -19.04 -4.49
CA PHE A 141 -3.71 -18.02 -3.64
C PHE A 141 -4.55 -16.74 -3.59
N THR A 142 -5.24 -16.40 -4.68
CA THR A 142 -6.05 -15.18 -4.81
C THR A 142 -7.50 -15.35 -4.36
N GLU A 143 -7.96 -16.58 -4.11
CA GLU A 143 -9.32 -16.89 -3.67
C GLU A 143 -9.48 -16.88 -2.13
N ASN A 144 -8.41 -16.67 -1.36
CA ASN A 144 -8.39 -16.58 0.10
C ASN A 144 -8.00 -15.17 0.57
#